data_2c6de8c626c01ba8d045e08f22104dc7
#
_entry.id   2c6de8c626c01ba8d045e08f22104dc7
#
_cell.length_a   1.000
_cell.length_b   1.000
_cell.length_c   1.000
_cell.angle_alpha   90.00
_cell.angle_beta   90.00
_cell.angle_gamma   90.00
#
_symmetry.space_group_name_H-M   'P 1'
#
loop_
_entity.id
_entity.type
_entity.pdbx_description
1 polymer ?
#
loop_
_entity_poly.entity_id
_entity_poly.type
_entity_poly.pdbx_seq_one_letter_code
_entity_poly.pdbx_strand_id
1 'polypeptide(L)'
;MKNILFICHGNICRSPMTEFVMKDLVKKAGLSSQFHIESAATSREEIGNPVYPPARRKLAEHGISCDGHAARQLTNQDYDKYDLL
;
A
#
# COMPACT_ATOMS: atom_id res chain seq x y z
N MET A 1 0.83 17.91 3.68
CA MET A 1 0.80 16.55 3.10
C MET A 1 -0.13 15.65 3.90
N LYS A 2 -0.92 14.87 3.22
CA LYS A 2 -1.78 13.87 3.85
C LYS A 2 -1.06 12.52 3.88
N ASN A 3 -1.02 11.89 5.04
CA ASN A 3 -0.40 10.58 5.22
C ASN A 3 -1.52 9.54 5.40
N ILE A 4 -1.59 8.58 4.47
CA ILE A 4 -2.65 7.58 4.42
C ILE A 4 -2.03 6.18 4.51
N LEU A 5 -2.56 5.35 5.40
CA LEU A 5 -2.12 3.97 5.56
C LEU A 5 -3.29 3.02 5.33
N PHE A 6 -3.16 2.14 4.35
CA PHE A 6 -4.12 1.07 4.11
C PHE A 6 -3.71 -0.18 4.89
N ILE A 7 -4.66 -0.85 5.50
CA ILE A 7 -4.40 -1.98 6.39
C ILE A 7 -5.22 -3.19 5.97
N CYS A 8 -4.58 -4.36 5.94
CA CYS A 8 -5.27 -5.64 5.83
C CYS A 8 -4.53 -6.69 6.64
N HIS A 9 -5.00 -7.95 6.63
CA HIS A 9 -4.40 -8.99 7.46
C HIS A 9 -2.94 -9.26 7.11
N GLY A 10 -2.63 -9.52 5.83
CA GLY A 10 -1.30 -9.96 5.39
C GLY A 10 -0.44 -8.90 4.72
N ASN A 11 -1.01 -7.80 4.25
CA ASN A 11 -0.31 -6.75 3.49
C ASN A 11 0.32 -7.29 2.19
N ILE A 12 -0.31 -8.28 1.56
CA ILE A 12 0.15 -8.82 0.27
C ILE A 12 -0.90 -8.74 -0.83
N CYS A 13 -2.16 -8.51 -0.51
CA CYS A 13 -3.24 -8.49 -1.50
C CYS A 13 -4.04 -7.19 -1.45
N ARG A 14 -5.03 -7.08 -0.54
CA ARG A 14 -5.97 -5.96 -0.53
C ARG A 14 -5.32 -4.61 -0.23
N SER A 15 -4.54 -4.52 0.85
CA SER A 15 -3.94 -3.23 1.22
C SER A 15 -2.89 -2.75 0.23
N PRO A 16 -1.98 -3.60 -0.30
CA PRO A 16 -1.06 -3.12 -1.32
C PRO A 16 -1.74 -2.79 -2.63
N MET A 17 -2.78 -3.53 -3.04
CA MET A 17 -3.54 -3.16 -4.24
C MET A 17 -4.14 -1.77 -4.09
N THR A 18 -4.78 -1.50 -2.96
CA THR A 18 -5.37 -0.19 -2.68
C THR A 18 -4.29 0.90 -2.64
N GLU A 19 -3.16 0.60 -2.01
CA GLU A 19 -2.02 1.53 -1.97
C GLU A 19 -1.58 1.93 -3.37
N PHE A 20 -1.30 0.95 -4.24
CA PHE A 20 -0.75 1.22 -5.57
C PHE A 20 -1.78 1.85 -6.50
N VAL A 21 -3.06 1.48 -6.40
CA VAL A 21 -4.11 2.12 -7.16
C VAL A 21 -4.26 3.59 -6.75
N MET A 22 -4.24 3.88 -5.45
CA MET A 22 -4.34 5.26 -4.95
C MET A 22 -3.13 6.08 -5.38
N LYS A 23 -1.92 5.51 -5.30
CA LYS A 23 -0.71 6.20 -5.79
C LYS A 23 -0.82 6.55 -7.27
N ASP A 24 -1.34 5.65 -8.08
CA ASP A 24 -1.55 5.88 -9.50
C ASP A 24 -2.56 7.00 -9.75
N LEU A 25 -3.67 6.98 -9.02
CA LEU A 25 -4.71 8.01 -9.14
C LEU A 25 -4.18 9.41 -8.77
N VAL A 26 -3.46 9.52 -7.64
CA VAL A 26 -2.94 10.84 -7.22
C VAL A 26 -1.85 11.34 -8.18
N LYS A 27 -1.08 10.42 -8.77
CA LYS A 27 -0.07 10.77 -9.78
C LYS A 27 -0.75 11.33 -11.03
N LYS A 28 -1.79 10.67 -11.52
CA LYS A 28 -2.54 11.12 -12.71
C LYS A 28 -3.25 12.45 -12.47
N ALA A 29 -3.65 12.71 -11.25
CA ALA A 29 -4.28 13.98 -10.87
C ALA A 29 -3.27 15.11 -10.59
N GLY A 30 -1.96 14.82 -10.65
CA GLY A 30 -0.93 15.80 -10.35
C GLY A 30 -0.78 16.12 -8.88
N LEU A 31 -1.21 15.23 -7.98
CA LEU A 31 -1.26 15.47 -6.54
C LEU A 31 -0.24 14.65 -5.74
N SER A 32 0.73 14.00 -6.41
CA SER A 32 1.70 13.11 -5.74
C SER A 32 2.44 13.77 -4.58
N SER A 33 2.76 15.06 -4.70
CA SER A 33 3.49 15.79 -3.66
C SER A 33 2.62 16.10 -2.43
N GLN A 34 1.31 15.89 -2.52
CA GLN A 34 0.37 16.21 -1.43
C GLN A 34 -0.06 14.99 -0.63
N PHE A 35 0.31 13.78 -1.08
CA PHE A 35 -0.08 12.54 -0.43
C PHE A 35 1.11 11.62 -0.21
N HIS A 36 1.21 11.08 1.00
CA HIS A 36 2.11 9.98 1.33
C HIS A 36 1.25 8.76 1.62
N ILE A 37 1.38 7.70 0.81
CA ILE A 37 0.49 6.54 0.83
C ILE A 37 1.31 5.28 1.03
N GLU A 38 0.94 4.48 2.04
CA GLU A 38 1.58 3.20 2.32
C GLU A 38 0.53 2.17 2.73
N SER A 39 0.97 0.95 2.98
CA SER A 39 0.12 -0.12 3.50
C SER A 39 0.87 -0.94 4.54
N ALA A 40 0.11 -1.63 5.40
CA ALA A 40 0.66 -2.46 6.46
C ALA A 40 -0.30 -3.61 6.79
N ALA A 41 0.20 -4.60 7.52
CA ALA A 41 -0.55 -5.78 7.95
C ALA A 41 -0.86 -5.74 9.43
N THR A 42 -1.98 -6.34 9.82
CA THR A 42 -2.26 -6.59 11.24
C THR A 42 -1.50 -7.81 11.76
N SER A 43 -1.07 -8.72 10.88
CA SER A 43 -0.36 -9.94 11.28
C SER A 43 1.11 -9.91 10.86
N ARG A 44 1.87 -10.92 11.30
CA ARG A 44 3.28 -11.11 10.93
C ARG A 44 3.48 -12.19 9.88
N GLU A 45 2.40 -12.81 9.41
CA GLU A 45 2.49 -14.03 8.58
C GLU A 45 3.25 -13.82 7.27
N GLU A 46 3.13 -12.62 6.68
CA GLU A 46 3.68 -12.34 5.36
C GLU A 46 4.81 -11.29 5.37
N ILE A 47 5.38 -10.96 6.53
CA ILE A 47 6.42 -9.92 6.62
C ILE A 47 7.54 -10.21 5.62
N GLY A 48 7.87 -9.19 4.83
CA GLY A 48 8.93 -9.27 3.82
C GLY A 48 8.47 -9.79 2.46
N ASN A 49 7.25 -10.32 2.35
CA ASN A 49 6.78 -10.90 1.10
C ASN A 49 6.28 -9.82 0.12
N PRO A 50 6.46 -10.07 -1.20
CA PRO A 50 5.93 -9.16 -2.22
C PRO A 50 4.42 -9.30 -2.35
N VAL A 51 3.83 -8.46 -3.22
CA VAL A 51 2.40 -8.55 -3.52
C VAL A 51 2.06 -9.96 -4.02
N TYR A 52 0.93 -10.48 -3.53
CA TYR A 52 0.40 -11.77 -3.93
C TYR A 52 0.31 -11.86 -5.46
N PRO A 53 0.81 -12.95 -6.11
CA PRO A 53 0.92 -12.99 -7.56
C PRO A 53 -0.34 -12.67 -8.36
N PRO A 54 -1.54 -13.19 -8.02
CA PRO A 54 -2.75 -12.81 -8.74
C PRO A 54 -3.06 -11.31 -8.65
N ALA A 55 -2.84 -10.70 -7.47
CA ALA A 55 -3.04 -9.26 -7.29
C ALA A 55 -2.02 -8.47 -8.12
N ARG A 56 -0.77 -8.92 -8.14
CA ARG A 56 0.28 -8.30 -8.93
C ARG A 56 -0.05 -8.32 -10.42
N ARG A 57 -0.56 -9.46 -10.91
CA ARG A 57 -0.98 -9.57 -12.31
C ARG A 57 -2.12 -8.63 -12.64
N LYS A 58 -3.09 -8.50 -11.72
CA LYS A 58 -4.23 -7.59 -11.92
C LYS A 58 -3.79 -6.14 -12.01
N LEU A 59 -2.88 -5.73 -11.14
CA LEU A 59 -2.31 -4.39 -11.19
C LEU A 59 -1.57 -4.15 -12.52
N ALA A 60 -0.79 -5.14 -12.96
CA ALA A 60 -0.04 -5.04 -14.22
C ALA A 60 -0.97 -4.90 -15.43
N GLU A 61 -2.14 -5.52 -15.42
CA GLU A 61 -3.15 -5.37 -16.48
C GLU A 61 -3.59 -3.91 -16.63
N HIS A 62 -3.53 -3.14 -15.56
CA HIS A 62 -3.88 -1.72 -15.54
C HIS A 62 -2.67 -0.80 -15.64
N GLY A 63 -1.50 -1.34 -15.99
CA GLY A 63 -0.27 -0.57 -16.12
C GLY A 63 0.32 -0.10 -14.79
N ILE A 64 -0.01 -0.75 -13.69
CA ILE A 64 0.44 -0.36 -12.36
C ILE A 64 1.51 -1.34 -11.86
N SER A 65 2.72 -0.84 -11.60
CA SER A 65 3.80 -1.63 -11.03
C SER A 65 3.68 -1.62 -9.50
N CYS A 66 3.93 -2.78 -8.89
CA CYS A 66 4.04 -2.90 -7.44
C CYS A 66 5.44 -3.37 -7.02
N ASP A 67 6.43 -3.15 -7.87
CA ASP A 67 7.80 -3.53 -7.59
C ASP A 67 8.32 -2.80 -6.34
N GLY A 68 9.10 -3.51 -5.53
CA GLY A 68 9.66 -2.95 -4.31
C GLY A 68 8.77 -3.09 -3.08
N HIS A 69 7.52 -3.56 -3.24
CA HIS A 69 6.65 -3.79 -2.07
C HIS A 69 7.14 -5.00 -1.26
N ALA A 70 7.22 -4.82 0.05
CA ALA A 70 7.45 -5.90 1.01
C ALA A 70 6.47 -5.71 2.17
N ALA A 71 5.73 -6.77 2.50
CA ALA A 71 4.75 -6.71 3.58
C ALA A 71 5.42 -6.33 4.91
N ARG A 72 4.78 -5.41 5.66
CA ARG A 72 5.23 -5.03 6.99
C ARG A 72 4.07 -5.03 7.96
N GLN A 73 4.37 -5.18 9.25
CA GLN A 73 3.35 -5.16 10.29
C GLN A 73 3.06 -3.72 10.72
N LEU A 74 1.78 -3.45 11.00
CA LEU A 74 1.33 -2.20 11.62
C LEU A 74 2.00 -2.04 12.99
N THR A 75 2.45 -0.84 13.30
CA THR A 75 3.06 -0.51 14.58
C THR A 75 2.28 0.61 15.30
N ASN A 76 2.52 0.78 16.60
CA ASN A 76 1.90 1.87 17.34
C ASN A 76 2.30 3.25 16.79
N GLN A 77 3.51 3.37 16.25
CA GLN A 77 3.98 4.61 15.66
C GLN A 77 3.18 5.01 14.42
N ASP A 78 2.56 4.04 13.73
CA ASP A 78 1.72 4.34 12.56
C ASP A 78 0.51 5.18 12.93
N TYR A 79 -0.05 5.00 14.12
CA TYR A 79 -1.20 5.80 14.58
C TYR A 79 -0.84 7.28 14.73
N ASP A 80 0.41 7.58 15.06
CA ASP A 80 0.86 8.96 15.20
C ASP A 80 1.29 9.57 13.87
N LYS A 81 1.80 8.73 12.96
CA LYS A 81 2.36 9.18 11.69
C LYS A 81 1.31 9.45 10.62
N TYR A 82 0.23 8.66 10.59
CA TYR A 82 -0.74 8.71 9.51
C TYR A 82 -2.01 9.47 9.93
N ASP A 83 -2.50 10.30 9.01
CA ASP A 83 -3.72 11.08 9.23
C ASP A 83 -4.96 10.22 9.05
N LEU A 84 -4.87 9.18 8.20
CA LEU A 84 -5.98 8.29 7.91
C LEU A 84 -5.45 6.86 7.82
N LEU A 85 -6.14 5.93 8.50
CA LEU A 85 -5.81 4.51 8.49
C LEU A 85 -6.95 3.68 7.90
#